data_4bb110c248f9dc30b41cbc2092a8c3a4
#
_entry.id   4bb110c248f9dc30b41cbc2092a8c3a4
#
_cell.length_a   1.000
_cell.length_b   1.000
_cell.length_c   1.000
_cell.angle_alpha   90.00
_cell.angle_beta   90.00
_cell.angle_gamma   90.00
#
_symmetry.space_group_name_H-M   'P 1'
#
loop_
_entity.id
_entity.type
_entity.pdbx_description
1 polymer ?
#
loop_
_entity_poly.entity_id
_entity_poly.type
_entity_poly.pdbx_seq_one_letter_code
_entity_poly.pdbx_strand_id
1 'polypeptide(L)'
;MGQEKIVIIGGGVSAMTAALYLTEQRDWQQHRTITVYQQGWRLGGKGASGRNAARGQRIEEHGLHVWFGAYVNSFKTIETVYTKLQRPVDSPLSTWQQALKPHSFIALEEYINDQWPTWPIDFPLLPGNPAEGSLDITPWDFIKMTLAWLKKWILDLQLAAKKANKNIKLSTKKSRDQSLLRHLHQQIADLVDDTEETWQHFADDIKQYSSEIASTPSLLISKLNQFAHADNTLKPQVQEKKDGLVIWYIVRKLKRWLNSEMIELLDNNAQLRRLYICADLAIAMLVGLVKDKVYRDGFGVINKFDFRQWLIRNGANEQYSANSAPIRGFYDLVFAYADGDISKPNVEAGVASLAMLRIALCYRGGVMWKMQAGMGDVIF
;
A
#
# COMPACT_ATOMS: atom_id res chain seq x y z
N MET A 1 -7.45 -46.09 19.13
CA MET A 1 -8.12 -44.77 19.15
C MET A 1 -8.94 -44.65 17.88
N GLY A 2 -10.19 -44.13 17.95
CA GLY A 2 -11.01 -43.96 16.75
C GLY A 2 -10.42 -42.91 15.82
N GLN A 3 -10.60 -43.10 14.53
CA GLN A 3 -10.16 -42.16 13.50
C GLN A 3 -10.97 -40.85 13.62
N GLU A 4 -10.27 -39.68 13.63
CA GLU A 4 -10.91 -38.38 13.67
C GLU A 4 -11.70 -38.11 12.37
N LYS A 5 -12.96 -37.68 12.48
CA LYS A 5 -13.81 -37.38 11.32
C LYS A 5 -13.93 -35.87 11.16
N ILE A 6 -13.37 -35.33 10.08
CA ILE A 6 -13.38 -33.90 9.74
C ILE A 6 -14.33 -33.68 8.56
N VAL A 7 -15.26 -32.74 8.71
CA VAL A 7 -16.18 -32.34 7.66
C VAL A 7 -15.87 -30.92 7.24
N ILE A 8 -15.66 -30.69 5.95
CA ILE A 8 -15.46 -29.38 5.35
C ILE A 8 -16.68 -29.05 4.48
N ILE A 9 -17.34 -27.95 4.75
CA ILE A 9 -18.50 -27.50 4.00
C ILE A 9 -18.09 -26.40 3.01
N GLY A 10 -18.26 -26.70 1.71
CA GLY A 10 -17.85 -25.87 0.59
C GLY A 10 -16.54 -26.33 -0.05
N GLY A 11 -16.34 -25.98 -1.31
CA GLY A 11 -15.17 -26.36 -2.13
C GLY A 11 -14.40 -25.15 -2.66
N GLY A 12 -14.50 -23.99 -2.00
CA GLY A 12 -13.75 -22.78 -2.36
C GLY A 12 -12.31 -22.82 -1.86
N VAL A 13 -11.52 -21.76 -2.18
CA VAL A 13 -10.08 -21.70 -1.89
C VAL A 13 -9.76 -21.95 -0.42
N SER A 14 -10.52 -21.38 0.52
CA SER A 14 -10.29 -21.58 1.96
C SER A 14 -10.50 -23.03 2.39
N ALA A 15 -11.55 -23.68 1.87
CA ALA A 15 -11.86 -25.08 2.15
C ALA A 15 -10.78 -26.00 1.62
N MET A 16 -10.31 -25.78 0.37
CA MET A 16 -9.25 -26.56 -0.25
C MET A 16 -7.90 -26.35 0.43
N THR A 17 -7.60 -25.12 0.83
CA THR A 17 -6.40 -24.81 1.63
C THR A 17 -6.43 -25.53 2.98
N ALA A 18 -7.58 -25.53 3.66
CA ALA A 18 -7.74 -26.30 4.91
C ALA A 18 -7.52 -27.79 4.69
N ALA A 19 -8.11 -28.37 3.63
CA ALA A 19 -7.89 -29.78 3.29
C ALA A 19 -6.41 -30.06 2.99
N LEU A 20 -5.73 -29.18 2.25
CA LEU A 20 -4.31 -29.31 1.94
C LEU A 20 -3.48 -29.41 3.24
N TYR A 21 -3.64 -28.46 4.16
CA TYR A 21 -2.87 -28.47 5.42
C TYR A 21 -3.24 -29.63 6.35
N LEU A 22 -4.50 -30.06 6.36
CA LEU A 22 -4.91 -31.23 7.14
C LEU A 22 -4.31 -32.53 6.59
N THR A 23 -3.89 -32.55 5.33
CA THR A 23 -3.27 -33.71 4.66
C THR A 23 -1.75 -33.61 4.53
N GLU A 24 -1.10 -32.61 5.15
CA GLU A 24 0.36 -32.45 5.09
C GLU A 24 1.12 -33.56 5.81
N GLN A 25 0.57 -34.07 6.88
CA GLN A 25 1.18 -35.17 7.63
C GLN A 25 1.20 -36.43 6.77
N ARG A 26 2.35 -37.12 6.66
CA ARG A 26 2.59 -38.21 5.72
C ARG A 26 1.62 -39.38 5.86
N ASP A 27 1.14 -39.65 7.07
CA ASP A 27 0.25 -40.76 7.45
C ASP A 27 -1.12 -40.27 7.95
N TRP A 28 -1.58 -39.12 7.47
CA TRP A 28 -2.83 -38.51 7.91
C TRP A 28 -4.05 -39.42 7.79
N GLN A 29 -4.09 -40.30 6.78
CA GLN A 29 -5.18 -41.24 6.56
C GLN A 29 -5.32 -42.27 7.69
N GLN A 30 -4.26 -42.54 8.46
CA GLN A 30 -4.32 -43.42 9.61
C GLN A 30 -5.04 -42.77 10.80
N HIS A 31 -5.03 -41.46 10.89
CA HIS A 31 -5.51 -40.67 12.04
C HIS A 31 -6.84 -39.97 11.77
N ARG A 32 -7.15 -39.70 10.50
CA ARG A 32 -8.35 -38.91 10.17
C ARG A 32 -8.98 -39.28 8.85
N THR A 33 -10.29 -39.01 8.76
CA THR A 33 -11.06 -39.03 7.51
C THR A 33 -11.56 -37.63 7.22
N ILE A 34 -11.35 -37.14 6.02
CA ILE A 34 -11.77 -35.79 5.61
C ILE A 34 -12.85 -35.94 4.54
N THR A 35 -14.02 -35.35 4.79
CA THR A 35 -15.13 -35.30 3.84
C THR A 35 -15.42 -33.87 3.46
N VAL A 36 -15.41 -33.56 2.16
CA VAL A 36 -15.74 -32.25 1.62
C VAL A 36 -17.13 -32.29 0.97
N TYR A 37 -18.06 -31.49 1.45
CA TYR A 37 -19.37 -31.32 0.84
C TYR A 37 -19.38 -30.08 -0.04
N GLN A 38 -19.67 -30.24 -1.32
CA GLN A 38 -19.65 -29.20 -2.33
C GLN A 38 -20.99 -29.20 -3.08
N GLN A 39 -21.61 -28.00 -3.21
CA GLN A 39 -22.91 -27.87 -3.87
C GLN A 39 -22.80 -27.97 -5.41
N GLY A 40 -21.75 -27.42 -5.99
CA GLY A 40 -21.54 -27.44 -7.44
C GLY A 40 -20.86 -28.71 -7.93
N TRP A 41 -20.78 -28.84 -9.24
CA TRP A 41 -20.18 -30.00 -9.90
C TRP A 41 -18.64 -30.01 -9.87
N ARG A 42 -18.02 -28.89 -9.51
CA ARG A 42 -16.56 -28.74 -9.40
C ARG A 42 -16.15 -27.86 -8.21
N LEU A 43 -14.91 -28.04 -7.80
CA LEU A 43 -14.29 -27.20 -6.77
C LEU A 43 -14.02 -25.78 -7.28
N GLY A 44 -13.72 -24.86 -6.38
CA GLY A 44 -13.34 -23.50 -6.68
C GLY A 44 -14.26 -22.43 -6.09
N GLY A 45 -15.53 -22.74 -5.83
CA GLY A 45 -16.50 -21.74 -5.35
C GLY A 45 -16.56 -20.53 -6.29
N LYS A 46 -16.37 -19.32 -5.78
CA LYS A 46 -16.31 -18.09 -6.59
C LYS A 46 -15.06 -17.98 -7.46
N GLY A 47 -14.01 -18.74 -7.18
CA GLY A 47 -12.80 -18.85 -8.00
C GLY A 47 -12.89 -19.88 -9.13
N ALA A 48 -14.01 -20.60 -9.23
CA ALA A 48 -14.20 -21.56 -10.31
C ALA A 48 -14.40 -20.87 -11.65
N SER A 49 -13.68 -21.32 -12.69
CA SER A 49 -13.82 -20.80 -14.05
C SER A 49 -14.86 -21.58 -14.85
N GLY A 50 -15.87 -20.91 -15.40
CA GLY A 50 -16.82 -21.46 -16.35
C GLY A 50 -16.24 -21.64 -17.75
N ARG A 51 -16.93 -22.43 -18.57
CA ARG A 51 -16.66 -22.57 -20.00
C ARG A 51 -17.95 -22.37 -20.76
N ASN A 52 -17.96 -21.42 -21.68
CA ASN A 52 -19.09 -21.20 -22.57
C ASN A 52 -18.87 -21.96 -23.88
N ALA A 53 -19.45 -23.16 -23.99
CA ALA A 53 -19.30 -24.01 -25.16
C ALA A 53 -19.82 -23.36 -26.44
N ALA A 54 -20.91 -22.59 -26.37
CA ALA A 54 -21.50 -21.90 -27.51
C ALA A 54 -20.63 -20.75 -28.06
N ARG A 55 -19.61 -20.33 -27.27
CA ARG A 55 -18.68 -19.27 -27.62
C ARG A 55 -17.23 -19.75 -27.64
N GLY A 56 -16.98 -20.93 -28.17
CA GLY A 56 -15.63 -21.47 -28.35
C GLY A 56 -14.90 -21.77 -27.02
N GLN A 57 -15.61 -22.29 -26.03
CA GLN A 57 -15.03 -22.58 -24.70
C GLN A 57 -14.49 -21.34 -23.97
N ARG A 58 -15.06 -20.15 -24.25
CA ARG A 58 -14.64 -18.92 -23.59
C ARG A 58 -14.70 -19.08 -22.07
N ILE A 59 -13.63 -18.64 -21.41
CA ILE A 59 -13.55 -18.60 -19.95
C ILE A 59 -14.52 -17.56 -19.42
N GLU A 60 -15.37 -17.95 -18.48
CA GLU A 60 -16.29 -17.08 -17.77
C GLU A 60 -16.06 -17.19 -16.27
N GLU A 61 -15.79 -16.06 -15.63
CA GLU A 61 -15.40 -15.99 -14.23
C GLU A 61 -16.23 -14.96 -13.47
N HIS A 62 -16.30 -15.12 -12.17
CA HIS A 62 -17.08 -14.29 -11.28
C HIS A 62 -16.22 -13.12 -10.75
N GLY A 63 -15.94 -12.15 -11.60
CA GLY A 63 -15.18 -10.96 -11.26
C GLY A 63 -13.70 -11.01 -11.66
N LEU A 64 -12.95 -10.00 -11.23
CA LEU A 64 -11.53 -9.85 -11.49
C LEU A 64 -10.73 -10.78 -10.57
N HIS A 65 -9.93 -11.66 -11.15
CA HIS A 65 -9.05 -12.56 -10.42
C HIS A 65 -7.58 -12.19 -10.67
N VAL A 66 -6.98 -11.49 -9.71
CA VAL A 66 -5.55 -11.16 -9.71
C VAL A 66 -4.95 -11.49 -8.34
N TRP A 67 -3.69 -11.83 -8.33
CA TRP A 67 -2.93 -11.95 -7.10
C TRP A 67 -1.97 -10.77 -6.98
N PHE A 68 -1.84 -10.23 -5.77
CA PHE A 68 -0.83 -9.22 -5.48
C PHE A 68 0.46 -9.90 -5.00
N GLY A 69 1.60 -9.38 -5.44
CA GLY A 69 2.91 -9.89 -5.03
C GLY A 69 3.20 -9.80 -3.52
N ALA A 70 2.28 -9.19 -2.76
CA ALA A 70 2.27 -9.16 -1.31
C ALA A 70 1.48 -10.31 -0.66
N TYR A 71 0.88 -11.23 -1.45
CA TYR A 71 0.09 -12.35 -0.94
C TYR A 71 0.97 -13.54 -0.57
N VAL A 72 1.86 -13.36 0.40
CA VAL A 72 2.89 -14.32 0.80
C VAL A 72 2.32 -15.73 1.03
N ASN A 73 1.26 -15.85 1.82
CA ASN A 73 0.67 -17.16 2.14
C ASN A 73 0.04 -17.83 0.93
N SER A 74 -0.61 -17.06 0.04
CA SER A 74 -1.20 -17.61 -1.18
C SER A 74 -0.11 -18.18 -2.10
N PHE A 75 1.00 -17.47 -2.25
CA PHE A 75 2.13 -17.95 -3.04
C PHE A 75 2.81 -19.16 -2.40
N LYS A 76 2.99 -19.20 -1.08
CA LYS A 76 3.47 -20.41 -0.38
C LYS A 76 2.57 -21.62 -0.63
N THR A 77 1.27 -21.41 -0.56
CA THR A 77 0.29 -22.48 -0.78
C THR A 77 0.35 -22.98 -2.22
N ILE A 78 0.34 -22.08 -3.21
CA ILE A 78 0.35 -22.51 -4.62
C ILE A 78 1.69 -23.18 -5.01
N GLU A 79 2.80 -22.71 -4.49
CA GLU A 79 4.11 -23.35 -4.67
C GLU A 79 4.12 -24.78 -4.11
N THR A 80 3.56 -24.97 -2.92
CA THR A 80 3.40 -26.30 -2.31
C THR A 80 2.53 -27.20 -3.16
N VAL A 81 1.40 -26.70 -3.65
CA VAL A 81 0.46 -27.46 -4.50
C VAL A 81 1.13 -27.93 -5.79
N TYR A 82 1.76 -27.00 -6.53
CA TYR A 82 2.43 -27.33 -7.80
C TYR A 82 3.60 -28.31 -7.60
N THR A 83 4.33 -28.18 -6.51
CA THR A 83 5.41 -29.13 -6.14
C THR A 83 4.84 -30.52 -5.88
N LYS A 84 3.72 -30.62 -5.17
CA LYS A 84 3.08 -31.93 -4.86
C LYS A 84 2.41 -32.56 -6.07
N LEU A 85 1.90 -31.78 -7.02
CA LEU A 85 1.24 -32.26 -8.21
C LEU A 85 2.18 -33.00 -9.17
N GLN A 86 3.47 -32.69 -9.17
CA GLN A 86 4.50 -33.30 -10.01
C GLN A 86 4.05 -33.47 -11.49
N ARG A 87 3.48 -32.41 -12.06
CA ARG A 87 3.01 -32.43 -13.45
C ARG A 87 4.18 -32.74 -14.40
N PRO A 88 3.95 -33.45 -15.50
CA PRO A 88 4.99 -33.67 -16.51
C PRO A 88 5.55 -32.34 -17.00
N VAL A 89 6.87 -32.27 -17.21
CA VAL A 89 7.57 -31.04 -17.58
C VAL A 89 7.01 -30.40 -18.85
N ASP A 90 6.57 -31.21 -19.80
CA ASP A 90 6.02 -30.79 -21.08
C ASP A 90 4.52 -30.44 -21.02
N SER A 91 3.88 -30.60 -19.87
CA SER A 91 2.46 -30.25 -19.75
C SER A 91 2.30 -28.72 -19.61
N PRO A 92 1.23 -28.15 -20.20
CA PRO A 92 0.93 -26.73 -20.01
C PRO A 92 0.80 -26.39 -18.52
N LEU A 93 1.34 -25.24 -18.11
CA LEU A 93 1.29 -24.76 -16.72
C LEU A 93 1.84 -25.79 -15.72
N SER A 94 2.94 -26.47 -16.05
CA SER A 94 3.53 -27.50 -15.20
C SER A 94 4.09 -26.94 -13.89
N THR A 95 4.46 -25.67 -13.85
CA THR A 95 4.97 -24.97 -12.66
C THR A 95 4.12 -23.76 -12.32
N TRP A 96 4.13 -23.36 -11.07
CA TRP A 96 3.43 -22.14 -10.66
C TRP A 96 3.95 -20.88 -11.37
N GLN A 97 5.25 -20.83 -11.71
CA GLN A 97 5.85 -19.72 -12.46
C GLN A 97 5.40 -19.68 -13.93
N GLN A 98 4.97 -20.81 -14.48
CA GLN A 98 4.31 -20.83 -15.79
C GLN A 98 2.86 -20.40 -15.68
N ALA A 99 2.18 -20.76 -14.60
CA ALA A 99 0.77 -20.48 -14.37
C ALA A 99 0.49 -19.02 -13.96
N LEU A 100 1.43 -18.38 -13.28
CA LEU A 100 1.34 -17.01 -12.79
C LEU A 100 2.54 -16.19 -13.29
N LYS A 101 2.28 -15.07 -13.96
CA LYS A 101 3.32 -14.16 -14.48
C LYS A 101 3.25 -12.82 -13.79
N PRO A 102 4.40 -12.22 -13.41
CA PRO A 102 4.42 -10.89 -12.83
C PRO A 102 3.87 -9.85 -13.81
N HIS A 103 3.12 -8.90 -13.29
CA HIS A 103 2.53 -7.81 -14.04
C HIS A 103 2.70 -6.51 -13.26
N SER A 104 3.31 -5.52 -13.89
CA SER A 104 3.67 -4.25 -13.23
C SER A 104 2.79 -3.09 -13.64
N PHE A 105 2.25 -3.12 -14.85
CA PHE A 105 1.50 -2.01 -15.43
C PHE A 105 0.03 -2.03 -15.01
N ILE A 106 -0.43 -0.88 -14.46
CA ILE A 106 -1.82 -0.64 -14.11
C ILE A 106 -2.27 0.64 -14.82
N ALA A 107 -3.38 0.58 -15.53
CA ALA A 107 -4.05 1.75 -16.07
C ALA A 107 -5.26 2.08 -15.18
N LEU A 108 -5.26 3.26 -14.58
CA LEU A 108 -6.44 3.80 -13.91
C LEU A 108 -7.15 4.75 -14.87
N GLU A 109 -8.45 4.60 -15.02
CA GLU A 109 -9.27 5.54 -15.75
C GLU A 109 -9.79 6.62 -14.81
N GLU A 110 -9.81 7.85 -15.27
CA GLU A 110 -10.20 9.02 -14.49
C GLU A 110 -11.13 9.89 -15.32
N TYR A 111 -12.25 10.30 -14.73
CA TYR A 111 -13.16 11.23 -15.42
C TYR A 111 -12.90 12.67 -15.00
N ILE A 112 -12.39 13.48 -15.91
CA ILE A 112 -12.03 14.89 -15.66
C ILE A 112 -12.37 15.72 -16.91
N ASN A 113 -13.04 16.85 -16.72
CA ASN A 113 -13.38 17.79 -17.79
C ASN A 113 -14.07 17.11 -18.98
N ASP A 114 -15.06 16.27 -18.69
CA ASP A 114 -15.84 15.49 -19.69
C ASP A 114 -15.00 14.53 -20.55
N GLN A 115 -13.83 14.14 -20.06
CA GLN A 115 -12.92 13.19 -20.71
C GLN A 115 -12.53 12.07 -19.76
N TRP A 116 -12.07 10.94 -20.34
CA TRP A 116 -11.54 9.79 -19.64
C TRP A 116 -10.02 9.64 -19.87
N PRO A 117 -9.16 10.50 -19.29
CA PRO A 117 -7.74 10.31 -19.39
C PRO A 117 -7.26 9.09 -18.60
N THR A 118 -6.47 8.27 -19.23
CA THR A 118 -5.80 7.14 -18.58
C THR A 118 -4.65 7.61 -17.70
N TRP A 119 -4.58 7.13 -16.47
CA TRP A 119 -3.43 7.27 -15.60
C TRP A 119 -2.59 5.99 -15.64
N PRO A 120 -1.53 5.93 -16.45
CA PRO A 120 -0.62 4.78 -16.48
C PRO A 120 0.27 4.78 -15.24
N ILE A 121 0.29 3.64 -14.54
CA ILE A 121 1.17 3.42 -13.40
C ILE A 121 1.99 2.18 -13.72
N ASP A 122 3.31 2.34 -13.76
CA ASP A 122 4.24 1.22 -13.92
C ASP A 122 5.02 1.04 -12.62
N PHE A 123 4.72 -0.04 -11.92
CA PHE A 123 5.41 -0.40 -10.70
C PHE A 123 6.74 -1.11 -11.04
N PRO A 124 7.84 -0.82 -10.35
CA PRO A 124 9.09 -1.54 -10.58
C PRO A 124 8.92 -3.03 -10.26
N LEU A 125 9.52 -3.89 -11.06
CA LEU A 125 9.69 -5.29 -10.68
C LEU A 125 10.72 -5.36 -9.55
N LEU A 126 10.32 -5.94 -8.41
CA LEU A 126 11.21 -6.11 -7.26
C LEU A 126 11.82 -7.52 -7.24
N PRO A 127 13.04 -7.68 -6.72
CA PRO A 127 13.67 -9.01 -6.65
C PRO A 127 12.95 -9.91 -5.65
N GLY A 128 13.10 -11.21 -5.83
CA GLY A 128 12.65 -12.26 -4.92
C GLY A 128 11.30 -12.88 -5.31
N ASN A 129 11.00 -13.98 -4.61
CA ASN A 129 9.76 -14.74 -4.76
C ASN A 129 8.68 -14.16 -3.82
N PRO A 130 7.43 -13.95 -4.27
CA PRO A 130 6.34 -13.52 -3.39
C PRO A 130 6.14 -14.44 -2.17
N ALA A 131 6.38 -15.74 -2.29
CA ALA A 131 6.30 -16.67 -1.17
C ALA A 131 7.33 -16.41 -0.05
N GLU A 132 8.42 -15.70 -0.34
CA GLU A 132 9.49 -15.37 0.61
C GLU A 132 9.29 -14.00 1.29
N GLY A 133 8.16 -13.34 1.04
CA GLY A 133 7.83 -12.07 1.67
C GLY A 133 7.69 -12.19 3.19
N SER A 134 8.00 -11.11 3.92
CA SER A 134 7.77 -11.05 5.36
C SER A 134 6.31 -10.71 5.68
N LEU A 135 5.78 -11.36 6.70
CA LEU A 135 4.48 -11.03 7.33
C LEU A 135 4.66 -10.15 8.58
N ASP A 136 5.89 -10.12 9.14
CA ASP A 136 6.22 -9.45 10.41
C ASP A 136 6.64 -7.98 10.19
N ILE A 137 5.86 -7.27 9.36
CA ILE A 137 6.09 -5.86 9.07
C ILE A 137 5.28 -5.03 10.07
N THR A 138 5.98 -4.23 10.85
CA THR A 138 5.37 -3.35 11.86
C THR A 138 4.77 -2.09 11.23
N PRO A 139 3.83 -1.40 11.90
CA PRO A 139 3.36 -0.10 11.44
C PRO A 139 4.50 0.93 11.29
N TRP A 140 5.56 0.81 12.09
CA TRP A 140 6.74 1.67 12.00
C TRP A 140 7.54 1.44 10.72
N ASP A 141 7.68 0.21 10.28
CA ASP A 141 8.33 -0.11 9.01
C ASP A 141 7.56 0.48 7.82
N PHE A 142 6.22 0.47 7.87
CA PHE A 142 5.41 1.15 6.87
C PHE A 142 5.65 2.66 6.84
N ILE A 143 5.84 3.30 7.99
CA ILE A 143 6.21 4.72 8.06
C ILE A 143 7.53 4.96 7.33
N LYS A 144 8.57 4.18 7.61
CA LYS A 144 9.88 4.28 6.94
C LYS A 144 9.77 4.09 5.43
N MET A 145 9.08 3.03 4.99
CA MET A 145 8.88 2.74 3.56
C MET A 145 8.11 3.87 2.86
N THR A 146 7.07 4.41 3.48
CA THR A 146 6.29 5.53 2.93
C THR A 146 7.12 6.80 2.83
N LEU A 147 8.01 7.07 3.80
CA LEU A 147 8.96 8.18 3.76
C LEU A 147 9.94 8.06 2.58
N ALA A 148 10.46 6.86 2.32
CA ALA A 148 11.35 6.62 1.18
C ALA A 148 10.65 6.90 -0.16
N TRP A 149 9.38 6.48 -0.30
CA TRP A 149 8.57 6.78 -1.48
C TRP A 149 8.24 8.28 -1.60
N LEU A 150 7.88 8.94 -0.51
CA LEU A 150 7.61 10.38 -0.49
C LEU A 150 8.84 11.18 -0.95
N LYS A 151 10.04 10.80 -0.49
CA LYS A 151 11.31 11.38 -0.95
C LYS A 151 11.44 11.31 -2.48
N LYS A 152 11.20 10.14 -3.06
CA LYS A 152 11.23 9.95 -4.52
C LYS A 152 10.23 10.84 -5.23
N TRP A 153 8.98 10.86 -4.79
CA TRP A 153 7.94 11.67 -5.43
C TRP A 153 8.20 13.18 -5.34
N ILE A 154 8.78 13.67 -4.26
CA ILE A 154 9.17 15.08 -4.13
C ILE A 154 10.29 15.43 -5.12
N LEU A 155 11.26 14.54 -5.32
CA LEU A 155 12.29 14.72 -6.35
C LEU A 155 11.68 14.78 -7.75
N ASP A 156 10.79 13.86 -8.07
CA ASP A 156 10.13 13.81 -9.37
C ASP A 156 9.27 15.06 -9.60
N LEU A 157 8.56 15.53 -8.56
CA LEU A 157 7.82 16.81 -8.56
C LEU A 157 8.73 18.00 -8.87
N GLN A 158 9.89 18.08 -8.20
CA GLN A 158 10.84 19.18 -8.45
C GLN A 158 11.37 19.17 -9.90
N LEU A 159 11.67 17.99 -10.42
CA LEU A 159 12.12 17.83 -11.82
C LEU A 159 11.02 18.21 -12.81
N ALA A 160 9.79 17.75 -12.57
CA ALA A 160 8.63 18.06 -13.41
C ALA A 160 8.29 19.56 -13.36
N ALA A 161 8.31 20.18 -12.18
CA ALA A 161 8.10 21.62 -12.02
C ALA A 161 9.18 22.46 -12.70
N LYS A 162 10.45 22.03 -12.64
CA LYS A 162 11.53 22.70 -13.38
C LYS A 162 11.34 22.60 -14.90
N LYS A 163 10.86 21.49 -15.43
CA LYS A 163 10.54 21.32 -16.85
C LYS A 163 9.36 22.20 -17.26
N ALA A 164 8.30 22.24 -16.48
CA ALA A 164 7.15 23.10 -16.71
C ALA A 164 7.51 24.60 -16.67
N ASN A 165 8.43 24.99 -15.79
CA ASN A 165 8.89 26.36 -15.63
C ASN A 165 9.83 26.90 -16.72
N LYS A 166 10.40 26.07 -17.57
CA LYS A 166 11.09 26.57 -18.77
C LYS A 166 10.16 27.37 -19.67
N ASN A 167 8.85 27.19 -19.52
CA ASN A 167 7.82 27.86 -20.29
C ASN A 167 7.05 28.95 -19.51
N ILE A 168 7.31 29.12 -18.22
CA ILE A 168 6.61 30.10 -17.35
C ILE A 168 7.65 30.96 -16.66
N LYS A 169 7.62 32.31 -16.90
CA LYS A 169 8.46 33.27 -16.18
C LYS A 169 8.03 33.29 -14.71
N LEU A 170 8.84 32.76 -13.83
CA LEU A 170 8.60 32.76 -12.39
C LEU A 170 9.10 34.01 -11.69
N SER A 171 8.29 34.53 -10.78
CA SER A 171 8.62 35.68 -9.95
C SER A 171 9.73 35.35 -8.93
N THR A 172 10.46 36.39 -8.53
CA THR A 172 11.75 36.36 -7.81
C THR A 172 11.75 35.84 -6.34
N LYS A 173 10.68 35.20 -5.88
CA LYS A 173 10.58 34.62 -4.52
C LYS A 173 11.31 33.28 -4.34
N LYS A 174 11.94 32.80 -5.39
CA LYS A 174 12.40 31.44 -5.64
C LYS A 174 13.63 30.94 -4.90
N SER A 175 14.53 31.77 -4.43
CA SER A 175 15.81 31.27 -3.90
C SER A 175 15.71 30.68 -2.48
N ARG A 176 14.78 31.19 -1.66
CA ARG A 176 14.56 30.73 -0.28
C ARG A 176 13.90 29.34 -0.24
N ASP A 177 12.93 29.09 -1.13
CA ASP A 177 12.15 27.85 -1.12
C ASP A 177 12.92 26.65 -1.67
N GLN A 178 13.83 26.85 -2.64
CA GLN A 178 14.71 25.78 -3.16
C GLN A 178 15.76 25.33 -2.15
N SER A 179 16.21 26.20 -1.26
CA SER A 179 17.13 25.85 -0.17
C SER A 179 16.39 25.04 0.90
N LEU A 180 15.17 25.46 1.25
CA LEU A 180 14.32 24.75 2.19
C LEU A 180 13.97 23.33 1.70
N LEU A 181 13.65 23.17 0.42
CA LEU A 181 13.36 21.87 -0.16
C LEU A 181 14.57 20.94 -0.22
N ARG A 182 15.75 21.46 -0.55
CA ARG A 182 16.99 20.68 -0.49
C ARG A 182 17.29 20.24 0.94
N HIS A 183 17.09 21.13 1.90
CA HIS A 183 17.31 20.83 3.31
C HIS A 183 16.31 19.80 3.85
N LEU A 184 15.02 19.94 3.57
CA LEU A 184 13.99 18.95 3.91
C LEU A 184 14.24 17.60 3.22
N HIS A 185 14.71 17.62 1.99
CA HIS A 185 15.07 16.40 1.27
C HIS A 185 16.26 15.68 1.93
N GLN A 186 17.28 16.44 2.34
CA GLN A 186 18.42 15.91 3.10
C GLN A 186 17.96 15.33 4.43
N GLN A 187 17.14 16.06 5.19
CA GLN A 187 16.61 15.60 6.48
C GLN A 187 15.75 14.34 6.37
N ILE A 188 14.93 14.20 5.32
CA ILE A 188 14.16 12.97 5.07
C ILE A 188 15.12 11.83 4.69
N ALA A 189 16.20 12.10 3.93
CA ALA A 189 17.21 11.11 3.60
C ALA A 189 17.90 10.60 4.85
N ASP A 190 18.32 11.51 5.69
CA ASP A 190 19.04 11.21 6.93
C ASP A 190 18.16 10.42 7.91
N LEU A 191 16.87 10.74 8.02
CA LEU A 191 15.88 9.99 8.81
C LEU A 191 15.68 8.53 8.36
N VAL A 192 15.91 8.25 7.10
CA VAL A 192 15.79 6.88 6.55
C VAL A 192 17.08 6.09 6.77
N ASP A 193 18.22 6.77 6.81
CA ASP A 193 19.54 6.12 6.81
C ASP A 193 20.27 6.11 8.18
N ASP A 194 19.99 7.07 9.14
CA ASP A 194 20.68 7.08 10.44
C ASP A 194 19.93 7.88 11.53
N THR A 195 19.97 7.41 12.79
CA THR A 195 19.01 7.86 13.81
C THR A 195 19.55 8.73 14.95
N GLU A 196 20.82 8.76 15.25
CA GLU A 196 21.34 9.37 16.49
C GLU A 196 22.03 10.75 16.33
N GLU A 197 22.88 10.92 15.35
CA GLU A 197 23.57 12.20 15.09
C GLU A 197 22.63 13.29 14.55
N THR A 198 21.63 12.89 13.79
CA THR A 198 20.63 13.73 13.15
C THR A 198 19.77 14.50 14.15
N TRP A 199 19.58 13.98 15.35
CA TRP A 199 18.71 14.59 16.36
C TRP A 199 19.24 15.90 16.94
N GLN A 200 20.54 16.02 17.20
CA GLN A 200 21.13 17.26 17.72
C GLN A 200 21.10 18.35 16.65
N HIS A 201 21.48 18.03 15.42
CA HIS A 201 21.41 18.97 14.31
C HIS A 201 19.96 19.41 14.01
N PHE A 202 19.01 18.48 14.08
CA PHE A 202 17.60 18.80 13.85
C PHE A 202 16.98 19.66 14.96
N ALA A 203 17.36 19.45 16.22
CA ALA A 203 16.93 20.30 17.33
C ALA A 203 17.48 21.72 17.22
N ASP A 204 18.70 21.86 16.73
CA ASP A 204 19.33 23.16 16.50
C ASP A 204 18.74 23.87 15.27
N ASP A 205 18.44 23.13 14.22
CA ASP A 205 17.72 23.65 13.05
C ASP A 205 16.28 24.09 13.40
N ILE A 206 15.55 23.32 14.21
CA ILE A 206 14.23 23.75 14.71
C ILE A 206 14.34 25.05 15.54
N LYS A 207 15.36 25.24 16.36
CA LYS A 207 15.60 26.47 17.12
C LYS A 207 15.87 27.64 16.18
N GLN A 208 16.69 27.46 15.15
CA GLN A 208 17.02 28.49 14.16
C GLN A 208 15.81 28.91 13.35
N TYR A 209 14.94 27.97 12.94
CA TYR A 209 13.70 28.25 12.21
C TYR A 209 12.56 28.73 13.11
N SER A 210 12.57 28.45 14.41
CA SER A 210 11.54 28.88 15.35
C SER A 210 11.52 30.37 15.60
N SER A 211 12.66 31.08 15.41
CA SER A 211 12.73 32.54 15.51
C SER A 211 11.97 33.24 14.37
N GLU A 212 11.69 32.57 13.27
CA GLU A 212 10.97 33.11 12.11
C GLU A 212 9.47 32.77 12.05
N ILE A 213 8.94 31.91 12.95
CA ILE A 213 7.55 31.39 12.91
C ILE A 213 6.92 31.53 14.32
N ALA A 214 6.42 32.71 14.63
CA ALA A 214 5.79 33.00 15.91
C ALA A 214 4.35 32.53 16.01
N SER A 215 4.05 31.30 16.42
CA SER A 215 2.86 30.97 17.24
C SER A 215 2.59 29.51 17.56
N THR A 216 3.25 28.53 16.92
CA THR A 216 2.99 27.10 17.19
C THR A 216 4.25 26.27 17.54
N PRO A 217 5.47 26.75 17.35
CA PRO A 217 6.70 26.01 17.64
C PRO A 217 7.02 25.86 19.12
N SER A 218 6.59 26.77 20.00
CA SER A 218 6.96 26.75 21.42
C SER A 218 6.47 25.50 22.15
N LEU A 219 5.30 25.00 21.82
CA LEU A 219 4.77 23.75 22.42
C LEU A 219 5.49 22.51 21.90
N LEU A 220 5.87 22.51 20.63
CA LEU A 220 6.60 21.42 19.98
C LEU A 220 8.05 21.39 20.49
N ILE A 221 8.70 22.55 20.59
CA ILE A 221 10.06 22.72 21.12
C ILE A 221 10.10 22.39 22.61
N SER A 222 9.11 22.82 23.39
CA SER A 222 9.01 22.44 24.82
C SER A 222 8.91 20.93 24.99
N LYS A 223 8.09 20.26 24.17
CA LYS A 223 7.98 18.80 24.19
C LYS A 223 9.24 18.09 23.67
N LEU A 224 9.86 18.60 22.62
CA LEU A 224 11.13 18.07 22.11
C LEU A 224 12.28 18.25 23.12
N ASN A 225 12.35 19.40 23.81
CA ASN A 225 13.32 19.65 24.88
C ASN A 225 13.12 18.75 26.10
N GLN A 226 11.86 18.44 26.47
CA GLN A 226 11.57 17.45 27.51
C GLN A 226 12.10 16.06 27.15
N PHE A 227 12.11 15.72 25.84
CA PHE A 227 12.63 14.44 25.36
C PHE A 227 14.15 14.43 25.14
N ALA A 228 14.76 15.54 24.76
CA ALA A 228 16.21 15.66 24.55
C ALA A 228 17.02 15.58 25.85
N HIS A 229 16.39 15.85 27.00
CA HIS A 229 17.03 15.75 28.32
C HIS A 229 16.69 14.46 29.08
N ALA A 230 15.94 13.53 28.47
CA ALA A 230 15.66 12.22 29.04
C ALA A 230 16.80 11.25 28.64
N ASP A 231 17.43 10.73 29.67
CA ASP A 231 18.62 9.85 29.69
C ASP A 231 18.66 8.76 28.59
N ASN A 232 19.84 8.47 28.05
CA ASN A 232 20.13 7.54 26.94
C ASN A 232 19.83 6.05 27.21
N THR A 233 18.99 5.73 28.17
CA THR A 233 18.48 4.38 28.49
C THR A 233 17.08 4.12 27.95
N LEU A 234 16.66 4.85 26.89
CA LEU A 234 15.30 4.84 26.41
C LEU A 234 14.90 3.52 25.73
N LYS A 235 13.76 2.96 26.18
CA LYS A 235 13.12 1.82 25.51
C LYS A 235 12.76 2.16 24.06
N PRO A 236 12.81 1.19 23.10
CA PRO A 236 12.49 1.44 21.67
C PRO A 236 11.23 2.25 21.41
N GLN A 237 10.17 2.03 22.19
CA GLN A 237 8.87 2.74 22.09
C GLN A 237 8.98 4.27 22.33
N VAL A 238 9.99 4.73 23.08
CA VAL A 238 10.19 6.16 23.35
C VAL A 238 10.92 6.81 22.18
N GLN A 239 11.84 6.10 21.53
CA GLN A 239 12.50 6.54 20.32
C GLN A 239 11.51 6.69 19.18
N GLU A 240 10.66 5.70 18.92
CA GLU A 240 9.60 5.77 17.91
C GLU A 240 8.66 6.96 18.12
N LYS A 241 8.38 7.35 19.36
CA LYS A 241 7.56 8.52 19.67
C LYS A 241 8.25 9.84 19.30
N LYS A 242 9.57 9.95 19.53
CA LYS A 242 10.37 11.12 19.14
C LYS A 242 10.43 11.24 17.62
N ASP A 243 10.78 10.14 16.95
CA ASP A 243 10.85 10.05 15.49
C ASP A 243 9.51 10.41 14.85
N GLY A 244 8.40 9.91 15.41
CA GLY A 244 7.06 10.24 14.97
C GLY A 244 6.75 11.74 15.02
N LEU A 245 7.18 12.46 16.06
CA LEU A 245 6.96 13.91 16.17
C LEU A 245 7.77 14.69 15.12
N VAL A 246 9.00 14.26 14.84
CA VAL A 246 9.85 14.85 13.80
C VAL A 246 9.24 14.65 12.42
N ILE A 247 8.86 13.42 12.10
CA ILE A 247 8.18 13.09 10.86
C ILE A 247 6.93 13.97 10.68
N TRP A 248 6.09 14.06 11.70
CA TRP A 248 4.88 14.87 11.67
C TRP A 248 5.18 16.35 11.38
N TYR A 249 6.24 16.93 11.96
CA TYR A 249 6.64 18.30 11.71
C TYR A 249 7.11 18.52 10.27
N ILE A 250 7.97 17.63 9.78
CA ILE A 250 8.51 17.68 8.41
C ILE A 250 7.38 17.56 7.38
N VAL A 251 6.51 16.56 7.51
CA VAL A 251 5.43 16.32 6.54
C VAL A 251 4.41 17.47 6.54
N ARG A 252 4.17 18.15 7.68
CA ARG A 252 3.33 19.35 7.72
C ARG A 252 3.96 20.54 6.98
N LYS A 253 5.27 20.71 7.04
CA LYS A 253 5.97 21.74 6.25
C LYS A 253 5.92 21.42 4.76
N LEU A 254 6.15 20.17 4.40
CA LEU A 254 5.99 19.67 3.02
C LEU A 254 4.59 19.91 2.50
N LYS A 255 3.57 19.64 3.30
CA LYS A 255 2.16 19.88 2.94
C LYS A 255 1.88 21.37 2.66
N ARG A 256 2.39 22.26 3.49
CA ARG A 256 2.22 23.71 3.26
C ARG A 256 2.87 24.13 1.94
N TRP A 257 4.10 23.70 1.71
CA TRP A 257 4.79 23.96 0.44
C TRP A 257 4.03 23.40 -0.75
N LEU A 258 3.60 22.14 -0.66
CA LEU A 258 2.85 21.47 -1.72
C LEU A 258 1.58 22.25 -2.11
N ASN A 259 0.87 22.76 -1.12
CA ASN A 259 -0.35 23.53 -1.35
C ASN A 259 -0.07 24.94 -1.87
N SER A 260 0.98 25.63 -1.39
CA SER A 260 1.26 27.00 -1.80
C SER A 260 1.85 27.12 -3.21
N GLU A 261 2.61 26.12 -3.66
CA GLU A 261 3.39 26.23 -4.90
C GLU A 261 2.83 25.40 -6.06
N MET A 262 2.02 24.36 -5.76
CA MET A 262 1.62 23.40 -6.77
C MET A 262 0.15 23.50 -7.21
N ILE A 263 -0.76 23.92 -6.34
CA ILE A 263 -2.21 23.85 -6.63
C ILE A 263 -2.59 24.59 -7.93
N GLU A 264 -2.06 25.77 -8.14
CA GLU A 264 -2.35 26.57 -9.33
C GLU A 264 -1.88 25.93 -10.66
N LEU A 265 -0.95 24.97 -10.57
CA LEU A 265 -0.35 24.31 -11.74
C LEU A 265 -1.03 22.97 -12.09
N LEU A 266 -1.88 22.43 -11.20
CA LEU A 266 -2.38 21.05 -11.30
C LEU A 266 -3.35 20.86 -12.46
N ASP A 267 -4.24 21.81 -12.69
CA ASP A 267 -5.29 21.71 -13.70
C ASP A 267 -4.74 21.70 -15.14
N ASN A 268 -3.57 22.30 -15.33
CA ASN A 268 -2.92 22.44 -16.63
C ASN A 268 -1.80 21.42 -16.87
N ASN A 269 -1.48 20.54 -15.89
CA ASN A 269 -0.39 19.58 -16.02
C ASN A 269 -0.70 18.26 -15.34
N ALA A 270 -1.15 17.28 -16.13
CA ALA A 270 -1.53 15.96 -15.64
C ALA A 270 -0.39 15.23 -14.89
N GLN A 271 0.87 15.38 -15.31
CA GLN A 271 2.00 14.75 -14.62
C GLN A 271 2.23 15.36 -13.24
N LEU A 272 2.22 16.70 -13.14
CA LEU A 272 2.34 17.39 -11.85
C LEU A 272 1.18 17.04 -10.93
N ARG A 273 -0.05 16.99 -11.46
CA ARG A 273 -1.23 16.62 -10.70
C ARG A 273 -1.11 15.21 -10.11
N ARG A 274 -0.68 14.23 -10.89
CA ARG A 274 -0.49 12.84 -10.45
C ARG A 274 0.57 12.73 -9.34
N LEU A 275 1.71 13.37 -9.53
CA LEU A 275 2.78 13.40 -8.51
C LEU A 275 2.33 14.13 -7.24
N TYR A 276 1.57 15.23 -7.39
CA TYR A 276 0.96 15.93 -6.26
C TYR A 276 0.04 15.00 -5.47
N ILE A 277 -0.86 14.29 -6.14
CA ILE A 277 -1.81 13.35 -5.53
C ILE A 277 -1.05 12.28 -4.73
N CYS A 278 -0.04 11.66 -5.33
CA CYS A 278 0.77 10.66 -4.64
C CYS A 278 1.47 11.21 -3.39
N ALA A 279 2.10 12.38 -3.51
CA ALA A 279 2.79 13.01 -2.37
C ALA A 279 1.81 13.45 -1.28
N ASP A 280 0.67 14.00 -1.65
CA ASP A 280 -0.36 14.47 -0.74
C ASP A 280 -1.00 13.32 0.06
N LEU A 281 -1.33 12.22 -0.62
CA LEU A 281 -1.84 11.00 0.01
C LEU A 281 -0.81 10.37 0.96
N ALA A 282 0.46 10.31 0.56
CA ALA A 282 1.53 9.81 1.44
C ALA A 282 1.71 10.69 2.69
N ILE A 283 1.65 12.01 2.53
CA ILE A 283 1.71 12.95 3.66
C ILE A 283 0.52 12.75 4.59
N ALA A 284 -0.70 12.68 4.06
CA ALA A 284 -1.90 12.46 4.88
C ALA A 284 -1.85 11.13 5.63
N MET A 285 -1.38 10.06 4.96
CA MET A 285 -1.16 8.75 5.56
C MET A 285 -0.15 8.85 6.72
N LEU A 286 1.02 9.45 6.50
CA LEU A 286 2.05 9.60 7.54
C LEU A 286 1.55 10.43 8.73
N VAL A 287 0.86 11.55 8.46
CA VAL A 287 0.24 12.38 9.50
C VAL A 287 -0.73 11.54 10.34
N GLY A 288 -1.59 10.77 9.69
CA GLY A 288 -2.58 9.93 10.36
C GLY A 288 -1.94 8.80 11.17
N LEU A 289 -0.98 8.07 10.60
CA LEU A 289 -0.28 6.97 11.29
C LEU A 289 0.41 7.45 12.57
N VAL A 290 1.00 8.66 12.55
CA VAL A 290 1.66 9.25 13.72
C VAL A 290 0.65 9.85 14.70
N LYS A 291 -0.26 10.70 14.24
CA LYS A 291 -1.23 11.43 15.06
C LYS A 291 -2.18 10.50 15.82
N ASP A 292 -2.69 9.48 15.13
CA ASP A 292 -3.63 8.51 15.70
C ASP A 292 -2.89 7.32 16.38
N LYS A 293 -1.56 7.43 16.54
CA LYS A 293 -0.69 6.47 17.26
C LYS A 293 -0.74 5.04 16.69
N VAL A 294 -1.00 4.91 15.40
CA VAL A 294 -1.06 3.61 14.72
C VAL A 294 0.26 2.85 14.84
N TYR A 295 1.39 3.58 14.82
CA TYR A 295 2.73 3.00 15.01
C TYR A 295 2.89 2.24 16.35
N ARG A 296 2.12 2.61 17.38
CA ARG A 296 2.15 2.02 18.73
C ARG A 296 1.01 1.02 18.96
N ASP A 297 -0.20 1.42 18.57
CA ASP A 297 -1.44 0.74 18.93
C ASP A 297 -2.00 -0.14 17.79
N GLY A 298 -1.32 -0.15 16.62
CA GLY A 298 -1.71 -0.91 15.44
C GLY A 298 -2.81 -0.26 14.61
N PHE A 299 -3.07 -0.82 13.43
CA PHE A 299 -4.04 -0.25 12.47
C PHE A 299 -5.49 -0.28 12.96
N GLY A 300 -5.85 -1.19 13.87
CA GLY A 300 -7.21 -1.32 14.38
C GLY A 300 -7.76 -0.06 15.05
N VAL A 301 -6.90 0.80 15.61
CA VAL A 301 -7.33 2.02 16.34
C VAL A 301 -8.04 3.06 15.45
N ILE A 302 -7.85 2.98 14.13
CA ILE A 302 -8.48 3.89 13.16
C ILE A 302 -9.66 3.26 12.40
N ASN A 303 -10.04 2.01 12.70
CA ASN A 303 -11.14 1.31 12.03
C ASN A 303 -12.52 1.96 12.23
N LYS A 304 -12.67 2.84 13.22
CA LYS A 304 -13.87 3.65 13.44
C LYS A 304 -14.11 4.73 12.38
N PHE A 305 -13.18 4.95 11.47
CA PHE A 305 -13.30 5.91 10.38
C PHE A 305 -13.39 5.18 9.05
N ASP A 306 -14.13 5.74 8.10
CA ASP A 306 -13.97 5.43 6.68
C ASP A 306 -12.61 5.92 6.20
N PHE A 307 -11.95 5.17 5.32
CA PHE A 307 -10.59 5.44 4.88
C PHE A 307 -10.44 6.80 4.18
N ARG A 308 -11.33 7.14 3.26
CA ARG A 308 -11.30 8.44 2.56
C ARG A 308 -11.49 9.60 3.53
N GLN A 309 -12.46 9.49 4.45
CA GLN A 309 -12.69 10.49 5.48
C GLN A 309 -11.50 10.62 6.42
N TRP A 310 -10.86 9.51 6.76
CA TRP A 310 -9.64 9.53 7.58
C TRP A 310 -8.48 10.23 6.88
N LEU A 311 -8.28 10.03 5.58
CA LEU A 311 -7.29 10.78 4.80
C LEU A 311 -7.57 12.28 4.79
N ILE A 312 -8.82 12.71 4.55
CA ILE A 312 -9.24 14.12 4.58
C ILE A 312 -8.98 14.72 5.97
N ARG A 313 -9.38 14.03 7.02
CA ARG A 313 -9.15 14.43 8.42
C ARG A 313 -7.66 14.65 8.73
N ASN A 314 -6.78 13.93 8.07
CA ASN A 314 -5.33 14.02 8.21
C ASN A 314 -4.67 14.93 7.17
N GLY A 315 -5.47 15.67 6.42
CA GLY A 315 -5.05 16.77 5.57
C GLY A 315 -4.92 16.43 4.09
N ALA A 316 -5.39 15.27 3.62
CA ALA A 316 -5.49 15.04 2.18
C ALA A 316 -6.36 16.11 1.53
N ASN A 317 -5.94 16.59 0.37
CA ASN A 317 -6.75 17.51 -0.42
C ASN A 317 -7.98 16.76 -0.93
N GLU A 318 -9.19 17.24 -0.56
CA GLU A 318 -10.43 16.56 -0.90
C GLU A 318 -10.68 16.55 -2.40
N GLN A 319 -10.45 17.68 -3.07
CA GLN A 319 -10.72 17.84 -4.49
C GLN A 319 -9.76 16.99 -5.35
N TYR A 320 -8.45 17.07 -5.09
CA TYR A 320 -7.45 16.44 -5.95
C TYR A 320 -7.07 15.03 -5.49
N SER A 321 -6.95 14.79 -4.18
CA SER A 321 -6.32 13.57 -3.65
C SER A 321 -7.30 12.56 -3.10
N ALA A 322 -8.20 12.94 -2.19
CA ALA A 322 -9.13 12.01 -1.57
C ALA A 322 -10.20 11.47 -2.55
N ASN A 323 -10.49 12.21 -3.61
CA ASN A 323 -11.39 11.80 -4.70
C ASN A 323 -10.64 11.37 -5.97
N SER A 324 -9.33 11.15 -5.89
CA SER A 324 -8.49 10.75 -7.03
C SER A 324 -8.75 9.32 -7.50
N ALA A 325 -8.33 9.05 -8.75
CA ALA A 325 -8.43 7.71 -9.34
C ALA A 325 -7.79 6.60 -8.49
N PRO A 326 -6.60 6.75 -7.85
CA PRO A 326 -6.06 5.74 -6.95
C PRO A 326 -6.97 5.39 -5.78
N ILE A 327 -7.61 6.39 -5.16
CA ILE A 327 -8.52 6.15 -4.03
C ILE A 327 -9.82 5.54 -4.52
N ARG A 328 -10.46 6.12 -5.55
CA ARG A 328 -11.69 5.56 -6.13
C ARG A 328 -11.47 4.15 -6.63
N GLY A 329 -10.40 3.91 -7.39
CA GLY A 329 -10.07 2.59 -7.91
C GLY A 329 -9.84 1.56 -6.81
N PHE A 330 -9.31 1.97 -5.65
CA PHE A 330 -9.22 1.07 -4.49
C PHE A 330 -10.61 0.68 -3.96
N TYR A 331 -11.52 1.64 -3.79
CA TYR A 331 -12.89 1.35 -3.36
C TYR A 331 -13.64 0.47 -4.37
N ASP A 332 -13.48 0.75 -5.66
CA ASP A 332 -14.08 -0.04 -6.74
C ASP A 332 -13.54 -1.47 -6.76
N LEU A 333 -12.22 -1.64 -6.59
CA LEU A 333 -11.56 -2.94 -6.60
C LEU A 333 -12.08 -3.89 -5.51
N VAL A 334 -12.40 -3.35 -4.33
CA VAL A 334 -12.85 -4.14 -3.18
C VAL A 334 -14.36 -4.04 -2.92
N PHE A 335 -15.11 -3.37 -3.82
CA PHE A 335 -16.55 -3.12 -3.69
C PHE A 335 -16.94 -2.46 -2.37
N ALA A 336 -16.15 -1.49 -1.92
CA ALA A 336 -16.26 -0.86 -0.60
C ALA A 336 -17.35 0.23 -0.55
N TYR A 337 -18.56 -0.12 -0.88
CA TYR A 337 -19.72 0.75 -0.86
C TYR A 337 -20.89 0.09 -0.13
N ALA A 338 -21.48 0.81 0.82
CA ALA A 338 -22.65 0.30 1.55
C ALA A 338 -23.80 0.05 0.58
N ASP A 339 -24.35 -1.16 0.62
CA ASP A 339 -25.44 -1.62 -0.26
C ASP A 339 -25.14 -1.50 -1.77
N GLY A 340 -23.88 -1.39 -2.16
CA GLY A 340 -23.46 -1.17 -3.54
C GLY A 340 -23.66 0.28 -4.04
N ASP A 341 -24.03 1.19 -3.16
CA ASP A 341 -24.25 2.60 -3.47
C ASP A 341 -22.92 3.37 -3.48
N ILE A 342 -22.45 3.76 -4.66
CA ILE A 342 -21.18 4.48 -4.84
C ILE A 342 -21.11 5.83 -4.12
N SER A 343 -22.24 6.39 -3.72
CA SER A 343 -22.28 7.61 -2.90
C SER A 343 -21.98 7.34 -1.42
N LYS A 344 -21.96 6.07 -1.00
CA LYS A 344 -21.73 5.62 0.37
C LYS A 344 -20.47 4.80 0.52
N PRO A 345 -19.28 5.38 0.31
CA PRO A 345 -18.02 4.69 0.52
C PRO A 345 -17.93 4.20 1.95
N ASN A 346 -17.52 2.94 2.14
CA ASN A 346 -17.51 2.31 3.45
C ASN A 346 -16.41 1.24 3.51
N VAL A 347 -15.22 1.64 3.91
CA VAL A 347 -14.12 0.74 4.26
C VAL A 347 -13.40 1.27 5.48
N GLU A 348 -13.14 0.41 6.45
CA GLU A 348 -12.41 0.74 7.66
C GLU A 348 -11.00 1.26 7.34
N ALA A 349 -10.64 2.42 7.89
CA ALA A 349 -9.38 3.10 7.58
C ALA A 349 -8.14 2.26 7.88
N GLY A 350 -8.15 1.49 8.97
CA GLY A 350 -7.01 0.64 9.33
C GLY A 350 -6.85 -0.55 8.38
N VAL A 351 -7.95 -1.20 8.01
CA VAL A 351 -7.94 -2.29 7.03
C VAL A 351 -7.46 -1.79 5.67
N ALA A 352 -8.02 -0.67 5.18
CA ALA A 352 -7.65 -0.08 3.90
C ALA A 352 -6.18 0.39 3.88
N SER A 353 -5.74 1.10 4.93
CA SER A 353 -4.36 1.57 5.05
C SER A 353 -3.37 0.41 5.03
N LEU A 354 -3.61 -0.64 5.81
CA LEU A 354 -2.75 -1.82 5.85
C LEU A 354 -2.71 -2.53 4.49
N ALA A 355 -3.86 -2.70 3.84
CA ALA A 355 -3.96 -3.33 2.52
C ALA A 355 -3.19 -2.53 1.46
N MET A 356 -3.42 -1.22 1.35
CA MET A 356 -2.73 -0.35 0.39
C MET A 356 -1.21 -0.33 0.62
N LEU A 357 -0.77 -0.19 1.86
CA LEU A 357 0.65 -0.19 2.20
C LEU A 357 1.32 -1.53 1.88
N ARG A 358 0.67 -2.65 2.18
CA ARG A 358 1.18 -3.98 1.82
C ARG A 358 1.27 -4.17 0.31
N ILE A 359 0.20 -3.83 -0.42
CA ILE A 359 0.16 -3.96 -1.88
C ILE A 359 1.23 -3.08 -2.54
N ALA A 360 1.38 -1.83 -2.09
CA ALA A 360 2.31 -0.88 -2.71
C ALA A 360 3.78 -1.09 -2.31
N LEU A 361 4.06 -1.53 -1.09
CA LEU A 361 5.40 -1.46 -0.51
C LEU A 361 6.04 -2.84 -0.23
N CYS A 362 5.24 -3.92 -0.14
CA CYS A 362 5.72 -5.21 0.35
C CYS A 362 5.69 -6.32 -0.71
N TYR A 363 5.35 -6.00 -1.96
CA TYR A 363 5.31 -6.99 -3.02
C TYR A 363 6.71 -7.46 -3.43
N ARG A 364 6.77 -8.67 -4.01
CA ARG A 364 7.95 -9.23 -4.66
C ARG A 364 7.59 -9.69 -6.07
N GLY A 365 8.58 -9.67 -6.98
CA GLY A 365 8.33 -9.82 -8.40
C GLY A 365 7.51 -8.64 -8.93
N GLY A 366 6.32 -8.87 -9.45
CA GLY A 366 5.37 -7.84 -9.86
C GLY A 366 4.43 -7.42 -8.72
N VAL A 367 3.92 -6.18 -8.77
CA VAL A 367 2.87 -5.71 -7.86
C VAL A 367 1.62 -6.58 -7.98
N MET A 368 1.30 -7.01 -9.20
CA MET A 368 0.26 -7.99 -9.51
C MET A 368 0.86 -9.19 -10.20
N TRP A 369 0.13 -10.31 -10.17
CA TRP A 369 0.47 -11.56 -10.85
C TRP A 369 -0.75 -12.02 -11.64
N LYS A 370 -0.56 -12.12 -12.95
CA LYS A 370 -1.58 -12.47 -13.91
C LYS A 370 -1.59 -13.98 -14.14
N MET A 371 -2.76 -14.59 -13.99
CA MET A 371 -2.97 -15.99 -14.31
C MET A 371 -2.92 -16.22 -15.82
N GLN A 372 -2.30 -17.31 -16.24
CA GLN A 372 -2.12 -17.65 -17.66
C GLN A 372 -3.26 -18.52 -18.21
N ALA A 373 -4.19 -18.92 -17.37
CA ALA A 373 -5.45 -19.58 -17.70
C ALA A 373 -6.54 -19.07 -16.75
N GLY A 374 -7.72 -19.65 -16.78
CA GLY A 374 -8.77 -19.34 -15.82
C GLY A 374 -8.31 -19.63 -14.39
N MET A 375 -8.81 -18.85 -13.41
CA MET A 375 -8.46 -19.03 -12.00
C MET A 375 -8.71 -20.47 -11.54
N GLY A 376 -9.84 -21.06 -11.96
CA GLY A 376 -10.15 -22.45 -11.66
C GLY A 376 -9.18 -23.45 -12.28
N ASP A 377 -8.52 -23.11 -13.39
CA ASP A 377 -7.54 -23.97 -14.04
C ASP A 377 -6.14 -23.84 -13.43
N VAL A 378 -5.86 -22.71 -12.79
CA VAL A 378 -4.56 -22.39 -12.20
C VAL A 378 -4.47 -22.79 -10.73
N ILE A 379 -5.57 -22.62 -9.97
CA ILE A 379 -5.58 -22.74 -8.51
C ILE A 379 -6.25 -24.04 -8.05
N PHE A 380 -7.24 -24.56 -8.79
CA PHE A 380 -8.01 -25.76 -8.48
C PHE A 380 -7.81 -26.84 -9.54
#